data_77613f91cfa6290afbdcf712ffe0ed31
#
_entry.id   77613f91cfa6290afbdcf712ffe0ed31
#
_cell.length_a   1.000
_cell.length_b   1.000
_cell.length_c   1.000
_cell.angle_alpha   90.00
_cell.angle_beta   90.00
_cell.angle_gamma   90.00
#
_symmetry.space_group_name_H-M   'P 1'
#
loop_
_entity.id
_entity.type
_entity.pdbx_description
1 polymer ?
#
loop_
_entity_poly.entity_id
_entity_poly.type
_entity_poly.pdbx_seq_one_letter_code
_entity_poly.pdbx_strand_id
1 'polypeptide(L)'
;MRRKDFIFENIKEIENMLNKIEFGVMAMPDKIPYAVPISFCYKDNEIYFHGAMAGRKHEILKNNPEVSFTASKVYSYIPSSFLNNTMIPTQFFFSVFIEGKFEVIEDLSKKRKVLYELVKKYEPENINMSMDKGQFKGSEIRTFV
;
A
#
# COMPACT_ATOMS: atom_id res chain seq x y z
N MET A 1 18.76 -2.85 -5.66
CA MET A 1 18.30 -4.20 -6.08
C MET A 1 19.43 -4.96 -6.79
N ARG A 2 19.63 -6.25 -6.49
CA ARG A 2 20.77 -7.03 -7.03
C ARG A 2 20.59 -7.37 -8.52
N ARG A 3 19.37 -7.63 -8.99
CA ARG A 3 19.05 -8.02 -10.37
C ARG A 3 18.39 -6.86 -11.11
N LYS A 4 19.19 -6.12 -11.84
CA LYS A 4 18.74 -4.93 -12.58
C LYS A 4 17.84 -5.24 -13.76
N ASP A 5 17.96 -6.43 -14.34
CA ASP A 5 17.18 -6.94 -15.50
C ASP A 5 15.69 -7.17 -15.15
N PHE A 6 15.33 -7.15 -13.86
CA PHE A 6 13.95 -7.29 -13.36
C PHE A 6 13.35 -5.98 -12.85
N ILE A 7 14.07 -4.87 -13.02
CA ILE A 7 13.52 -3.56 -12.65
C ILE A 7 12.47 -3.16 -13.68
N PHE A 8 11.31 -2.80 -13.19
CA PHE A 8 10.20 -2.36 -13.98
C PHE A 8 10.00 -0.86 -13.75
N GLU A 9 10.07 -0.04 -14.81
CA GLU A 9 10.14 1.41 -14.72
C GLU A 9 8.90 2.14 -15.24
N ASN A 10 7.94 1.41 -15.82
CA ASN A 10 6.72 2.02 -16.33
C ASN A 10 5.77 2.40 -15.19
N ILE A 11 5.75 3.69 -14.82
CA ILE A 11 4.98 4.21 -13.70
C ILE A 11 3.48 3.93 -13.83
N LYS A 12 2.89 4.04 -15.04
CA LYS A 12 1.46 3.76 -15.24
C LYS A 12 1.13 2.29 -15.02
N GLU A 13 2.01 1.40 -15.43
CA GLU A 13 1.81 -0.02 -15.20
C GLU A 13 2.03 -0.38 -13.72
N ILE A 14 3.01 0.25 -13.05
CA ILE A 14 3.22 0.12 -11.60
C ILE A 14 1.96 0.55 -10.85
N GLU A 15 1.37 1.70 -11.18
CA GLU A 15 0.12 2.18 -10.61
C GLU A 15 -1.02 1.18 -10.83
N ASN A 16 -1.19 0.69 -12.06
CA ASN A 16 -2.21 -0.30 -12.38
C ASN A 16 -2.02 -1.62 -11.61
N MET A 17 -0.77 -2.05 -11.42
CA MET A 17 -0.47 -3.25 -10.66
C MET A 17 -0.70 -3.06 -9.16
N LEU A 18 -0.28 -1.93 -8.58
CA LEU A 18 -0.52 -1.59 -7.17
C LEU A 18 -2.01 -1.51 -6.86
N ASN A 19 -2.80 -0.94 -7.75
CA ASN A 19 -4.24 -0.86 -7.56
C ASN A 19 -4.97 -2.20 -7.69
N LYS A 20 -4.32 -3.24 -8.22
CA LYS A 20 -4.83 -4.63 -8.24
C LYS A 20 -4.40 -5.46 -7.04
N ILE A 21 -3.53 -4.93 -6.17
CA ILE A 21 -3.08 -5.62 -4.95
C ILE A 21 -3.98 -5.19 -3.79
N GLU A 22 -4.55 -6.14 -3.09
CA GLU A 22 -5.57 -5.89 -2.06
C GLU A 22 -5.00 -5.22 -0.81
N PHE A 23 -3.81 -5.64 -0.38
CA PHE A 23 -3.12 -5.05 0.78
C PHE A 23 -1.61 -5.05 0.59
N GLY A 24 -0.95 -4.17 1.31
CA GLY A 24 0.51 -4.14 1.42
C GLY A 24 0.92 -4.17 2.89
N VAL A 25 2.21 -4.23 3.14
CA VAL A 25 2.78 -4.20 4.47
C VAL A 25 3.54 -2.89 4.67
N MET A 26 3.16 -2.13 5.68
CA MET A 26 3.89 -0.95 6.11
C MET A 26 4.76 -1.31 7.30
N ALA A 27 6.06 -1.05 7.17
CA ALA A 27 7.04 -1.24 8.22
C ALA A 27 7.48 0.11 8.79
N MET A 28 7.55 0.16 10.11
CA MET A 28 7.84 1.36 10.89
C MET A 28 9.00 1.08 11.86
N PRO A 29 9.89 2.06 12.06
CA PRO A 29 10.97 1.94 13.03
C PRO A 29 10.42 2.03 14.46
N ASP A 30 10.69 1.02 15.24
CA ASP A 30 10.40 0.95 16.67
C ASP A 30 11.52 0.17 17.36
N LYS A 31 11.54 0.09 18.66
CA LYS A 31 12.50 -0.72 19.44
C LYS A 31 12.61 -2.16 18.89
N ILE A 32 11.46 -2.75 18.57
CA ILE A 32 11.35 -3.94 17.73
C ILE A 32 10.65 -3.49 16.46
N PRO A 33 11.25 -3.63 15.26
CA PRO A 33 10.62 -3.20 14.02
C PRO A 33 9.17 -3.66 13.94
N TYR A 34 8.27 -2.73 13.60
CA TYR A 34 6.85 -3.00 13.59
C TYR A 34 6.31 -2.95 12.17
N ALA A 35 5.81 -4.08 11.69
CA ALA A 35 5.25 -4.22 10.35
C ALA A 35 3.80 -4.69 10.44
N VAL A 36 2.92 -4.04 9.68
CA VAL A 36 1.47 -4.35 9.66
C VAL A 36 0.92 -4.36 8.25
N PRO A 37 0.02 -5.29 7.93
CA PRO A 37 -0.74 -5.22 6.69
C PRO A 37 -1.71 -4.03 6.75
N ILE A 38 -1.85 -3.33 5.63
CA ILE A 38 -2.80 -2.24 5.44
C ILE A 38 -3.49 -2.35 4.09
N SER A 39 -4.79 -2.06 4.09
CA SER A 39 -5.53 -1.78 2.86
C SER A 39 -5.16 -0.38 2.38
N PHE A 40 -4.90 -0.23 1.10
CA PHE A 40 -4.36 1.01 0.55
C PHE A 40 -4.90 1.31 -0.86
N CYS A 41 -4.78 2.55 -1.29
CA CYS A 41 -4.79 2.89 -2.71
C CYS A 41 -3.52 3.68 -3.06
N TYR A 42 -3.12 3.58 -4.32
CA TYR A 42 -1.98 4.32 -4.87
C TYR A 42 -2.49 5.31 -5.90
N LYS A 43 -2.12 6.57 -5.75
CA LYS A 43 -2.46 7.63 -6.68
C LYS A 43 -1.48 8.80 -6.55
N ASP A 44 -1.14 9.41 -7.66
CA ASP A 44 -0.29 10.61 -7.70
C ASP A 44 1.05 10.45 -6.95
N ASN A 45 1.68 9.26 -7.06
CA ASN A 45 2.90 8.84 -6.36
C ASN A 45 2.77 8.74 -4.82
N GLU A 46 1.56 8.70 -4.30
CA GLU A 46 1.31 8.56 -2.87
C GLU A 46 0.55 7.26 -2.55
N ILE A 47 0.91 6.63 -1.43
CA ILE A 47 0.14 5.53 -0.83
C ILE A 47 -0.81 6.11 0.19
N TYR A 48 -2.11 5.87 -0.01
CA TYR A 48 -3.14 6.32 0.91
C TYR A 48 -3.75 5.14 1.65
N PHE A 49 -3.99 5.34 2.93
CA PHE A 49 -4.72 4.38 3.75
C PHE A 49 -5.52 5.08 4.86
N HIS A 50 -6.51 4.40 5.40
CA HIS A 50 -7.24 4.89 6.57
C HIS A 50 -6.87 4.08 7.81
N GLY A 51 -7.01 4.67 8.98
CA GLY A 51 -6.71 4.01 10.24
C GLY A 51 -7.25 4.75 11.45
N ALA A 52 -7.19 4.11 12.61
CA ALA A 52 -7.56 4.73 13.87
C ALA A 52 -6.54 5.78 14.30
N MET A 53 -7.02 6.80 15.01
CA MET A 53 -6.20 7.89 15.58
C MET A 53 -5.43 7.48 16.84
N ALA A 54 -5.46 6.21 17.23
CA ALA A 54 -4.84 5.69 18.44
C ALA A 54 -4.18 4.32 18.19
N GLY A 55 -3.35 3.89 19.13
CA GLY A 55 -2.66 2.61 19.10
C GLY A 55 -1.20 2.70 18.67
N ARG A 56 -0.49 1.56 18.77
CA ARG A 56 0.96 1.48 18.56
C ARG A 56 1.44 2.13 17.27
N LYS A 57 0.76 1.87 16.17
CA LYS A 57 1.07 2.47 14.87
C LYS A 57 1.07 4.00 14.93
N HIS A 58 0.04 4.59 15.55
CA HIS A 58 -0.08 6.04 15.70
C HIS A 58 1.08 6.61 16.55
N GLU A 59 1.39 5.99 17.67
CA GLU A 59 2.47 6.43 18.56
C GLU A 59 3.84 6.38 17.88
N ILE A 60 4.12 5.31 17.12
CA ILE A 60 5.38 5.20 16.37
C ILE A 60 5.47 6.32 15.34
N LEU A 61 4.44 6.50 14.52
CA LEU A 61 4.44 7.46 13.41
C LEU A 61 4.45 8.92 13.87
N LYS A 62 3.93 9.20 15.07
CA LYS A 62 4.02 10.52 15.71
C LYS A 62 5.46 10.86 16.09
N ASN A 63 6.23 9.87 16.53
CA ASN A 63 7.62 10.06 16.97
C ASN A 63 8.62 9.96 15.81
N ASN A 64 8.36 9.08 14.85
CA ASN A 64 9.20 8.92 13.68
C ASN A 64 8.31 8.60 12.45
N PRO A 65 8.18 9.56 11.52
CA PRO A 65 7.34 9.40 10.34
C PRO A 65 7.98 8.58 9.21
N GLU A 66 9.25 8.21 9.33
CA GLU A 66 9.93 7.40 8.30
C GLU A 66 9.33 5.99 8.24
N VAL A 67 8.96 5.55 7.06
CA VAL A 67 8.34 4.25 6.85
C VAL A 67 8.84 3.60 5.56
N SER A 68 8.73 2.29 5.51
CA SER A 68 8.80 1.57 4.25
C SER A 68 7.52 0.80 4.00
N PHE A 69 7.21 0.63 2.73
CA PHE A 69 6.01 -0.09 2.28
C PHE A 69 6.39 -1.11 1.23
N THR A 70 5.81 -2.28 1.33
CA THR A 70 5.93 -3.30 0.29
C THR A 70 4.58 -3.91 -0.03
N ALA A 71 4.37 -4.18 -1.31
CA ALA A 71 3.23 -4.93 -1.80
C ALA A 71 3.70 -5.90 -2.88
N SER A 72 3.09 -7.08 -2.93
CA SER A 72 3.46 -8.10 -3.91
C SER A 72 2.25 -8.91 -4.36
N LYS A 73 2.34 -9.43 -5.58
CA LYS A 73 1.35 -10.33 -6.15
C LYS A 73 2.05 -11.44 -6.90
N VAL A 74 1.73 -12.67 -6.53
CA VAL A 74 2.17 -13.86 -7.27
C VAL A 74 1.18 -14.13 -8.40
N TYR A 75 1.68 -14.35 -9.60
CA TYR A 75 0.88 -14.68 -10.77
C TYR A 75 0.88 -16.17 -11.07
N SER A 76 2.03 -16.82 -10.90
CA SER A 76 2.16 -18.26 -11.13
C SER A 76 3.36 -18.84 -10.39
N TYR A 77 3.33 -20.15 -10.21
CA TYR A 77 4.49 -20.94 -9.78
C TYR A 77 5.05 -21.66 -10.98
N ILE A 78 6.37 -21.65 -11.13
CA ILE A 78 7.09 -22.36 -12.18
C ILE A 78 7.71 -23.60 -11.53
N PRO A 79 7.21 -24.81 -11.84
CA PRO A 79 7.76 -26.05 -11.29
C PRO A 79 9.23 -26.23 -11.66
N SER A 80 10.01 -26.87 -10.78
CA SER A 80 11.43 -27.12 -11.02
C SER A 80 11.69 -27.97 -12.27
N SER A 81 10.73 -28.78 -12.69
CA SER A 81 10.81 -29.57 -13.93
C SER A 81 10.92 -28.74 -15.21
N PHE A 82 10.53 -27.46 -15.17
CA PHE A 82 10.68 -26.51 -16.27
C PHE A 82 11.97 -25.67 -16.18
N LEU A 83 12.75 -25.87 -15.13
CA LEU A 83 13.95 -25.08 -14.84
C LEU A 83 15.19 -25.95 -15.00
N ASN A 84 16.09 -25.55 -15.89
CA ASN A 84 17.36 -26.24 -16.07
C ASN A 84 18.24 -26.07 -14.82
N ASN A 85 18.78 -27.17 -14.30
CA ASN A 85 19.74 -27.21 -13.20
C ASN A 85 19.28 -26.71 -11.83
N THR A 86 17.98 -26.74 -11.53
CA THR A 86 17.50 -26.44 -10.18
C THR A 86 16.41 -27.43 -9.75
N MET A 87 16.43 -27.80 -8.49
CA MET A 87 15.36 -28.61 -7.85
C MET A 87 14.35 -27.72 -7.12
N ILE A 88 14.53 -26.40 -7.16
CA ILE A 88 13.70 -25.45 -6.42
C ILE A 88 12.73 -24.77 -7.38
N PRO A 89 11.40 -24.86 -7.15
CA PRO A 89 10.43 -24.10 -7.93
C PRO A 89 10.63 -22.59 -7.74
N THR A 90 10.24 -21.80 -8.73
CA THR A 90 10.28 -20.35 -8.66
C THR A 90 8.90 -19.75 -8.86
N GLN A 91 8.79 -18.45 -8.69
CA GLN A 91 7.53 -17.72 -8.81
C GLN A 91 7.66 -16.63 -9.89
N PHE A 92 6.60 -16.48 -10.67
CA PHE A 92 6.38 -15.29 -11.49
C PHE A 92 5.54 -14.32 -10.65
N PHE A 93 6.14 -13.21 -10.25
CA PHE A 93 5.53 -12.26 -9.32
C PHE A 93 5.90 -10.81 -9.66
N PHE A 94 5.07 -9.91 -9.20
CA PHE A 94 5.37 -8.50 -9.10
C PHE A 94 5.56 -8.14 -7.62
N SER A 95 6.52 -7.28 -7.34
CA SER A 95 6.69 -6.67 -6.02
C SER A 95 7.17 -5.25 -6.14
N VAL A 96 6.73 -4.42 -5.22
CA VAL A 96 7.18 -3.04 -5.08
C VAL A 96 7.68 -2.83 -3.66
N PHE A 97 8.73 -2.01 -3.54
CA PHE A 97 9.25 -1.53 -2.29
C PHE A 97 9.36 -0.01 -2.38
N ILE A 98 8.78 0.69 -1.42
CA ILE A 98 8.69 2.14 -1.38
C ILE A 98 9.20 2.60 -0.01
N GLU A 99 10.03 3.62 0.01
CA GLU A 99 10.45 4.33 1.21
C GLU A 99 9.91 5.75 1.15
N GLY A 100 9.51 6.29 2.30
CA GLY A 100 8.96 7.64 2.35
C GLY A 100 8.55 8.06 3.75
N LYS A 101 7.86 9.18 3.82
CA LYS A 101 7.38 9.77 5.07
C LYS A 101 5.87 9.67 5.19
N PHE A 102 5.48 9.34 6.38
CA PHE A 102 4.08 9.34 6.77
C PHE A 102 3.60 10.77 7.08
N GLU A 103 2.44 11.12 6.53
CA GLU A 103 1.77 12.37 6.82
C GLU A 103 0.27 12.15 7.10
N VAL A 104 -0.29 12.96 7.98
CA VAL A 104 -1.73 12.99 8.25
C VAL A 104 -2.36 14.01 7.29
N ILE A 105 -3.38 13.58 6.55
CA ILE A 105 -4.13 14.50 5.70
C ILE A 105 -5.14 15.24 6.58
N GLU A 106 -5.02 16.55 6.71
CA GLU A 106 -5.96 17.39 7.46
C GLU A 106 -7.06 17.97 6.57
N ASP A 107 -6.74 18.26 5.32
CA ASP A 107 -7.69 18.83 4.36
C ASP A 107 -8.87 17.91 4.07
N LEU A 108 -10.07 18.39 4.37
CA LEU A 108 -11.31 17.61 4.21
C LEU A 108 -11.63 17.26 2.75
N SER A 109 -11.24 18.11 1.80
CA SER A 109 -11.45 17.86 0.38
C SER A 109 -10.54 16.74 -0.10
N LYS A 110 -9.25 16.76 0.28
CA LYS A 110 -8.29 15.67 0.01
C LYS A 110 -8.73 14.38 0.69
N LYS A 111 -9.17 14.43 1.95
CA LYS A 111 -9.73 13.26 2.67
C LYS A 111 -10.85 12.57 1.90
N ARG A 112 -11.83 13.36 1.42
CA ARG A 112 -12.96 12.82 0.64
C ARG A 112 -12.52 12.15 -0.65
N LYS A 113 -11.61 12.78 -1.40
CA LYS A 113 -11.06 12.21 -2.64
C LYS A 113 -10.37 10.89 -2.38
N VAL A 114 -9.55 10.81 -1.35
CA VAL A 114 -8.83 9.59 -0.97
C VAL A 114 -9.77 8.48 -0.54
N LEU A 115 -10.78 8.79 0.29
CA LEU A 115 -11.79 7.81 0.68
C LEU A 115 -12.58 7.29 -0.52
N TYR A 116 -12.90 8.17 -1.45
CA TYR A 116 -13.55 7.76 -2.70
C TYR A 116 -12.68 6.76 -3.50
N GLU A 117 -11.37 7.01 -3.61
CA GLU A 117 -10.46 6.08 -4.30
C GLU A 117 -10.33 4.75 -3.55
N LEU A 118 -10.33 4.76 -2.21
CA LEU A 118 -10.34 3.54 -1.41
C LEU A 118 -11.63 2.74 -1.62
N VAL A 119 -12.79 3.39 -1.55
CA VAL A 119 -14.09 2.74 -1.81
C VAL A 119 -14.14 2.19 -3.23
N LYS A 120 -13.73 2.97 -4.22
CA LYS A 120 -13.69 2.54 -5.62
C LYS A 120 -12.82 1.31 -5.83
N LYS A 121 -11.72 1.18 -5.08
CA LYS A 121 -10.83 0.01 -5.16
C LYS A 121 -11.45 -1.24 -4.54
N TYR A 122 -12.09 -1.12 -3.38
CA TYR A 122 -12.53 -2.27 -2.60
C TYR A 122 -14.02 -2.59 -2.74
N GLU A 123 -14.84 -1.59 -3.10
CA GLU A 123 -16.29 -1.69 -3.28
C GLU A 123 -16.75 -0.92 -4.52
N PRO A 124 -16.32 -1.32 -5.72
CA PRO A 124 -16.61 -0.57 -6.96
C PRO A 124 -18.09 -0.40 -7.25
N GLU A 125 -18.95 -1.26 -6.70
CA GLU A 125 -20.42 -1.18 -6.87
C GLU A 125 -21.04 -0.09 -5.98
N ASN A 126 -20.38 0.36 -4.93
CA ASN A 126 -20.86 1.35 -3.96
C ASN A 126 -20.40 2.80 -4.22
N ILE A 127 -19.90 3.08 -5.43
CA ILE A 127 -19.38 4.41 -5.81
C ILE A 127 -20.39 5.55 -5.63
N ASN A 128 -21.68 5.26 -5.59
CA ASN A 128 -22.77 6.25 -5.46
C ASN A 128 -23.15 6.56 -4.00
N MET A 129 -22.43 6.05 -3.02
CA MET A 129 -22.68 6.43 -1.62
C MET A 129 -22.38 7.91 -1.41
N SER A 130 -23.41 8.68 -1.02
CA SER A 130 -23.20 10.04 -0.52
C SER A 130 -22.38 9.95 0.76
N MET A 131 -21.11 10.32 0.68
CA MET A 131 -20.25 10.38 1.86
C MET A 131 -20.63 11.59 2.71
N ASP A 132 -21.57 11.41 3.62
CA ASP A 132 -22.01 12.45 4.54
C ASP A 132 -20.93 12.83 5.55
N LYS A 133 -20.89 14.11 5.92
CA LYS A 133 -19.91 14.70 6.84
C LYS A 133 -19.78 13.99 8.19
N GLY A 134 -20.82 13.21 8.59
CA GLY A 134 -20.85 12.49 9.86
C GLY A 134 -20.04 11.19 9.89
N GLN A 135 -19.80 10.56 8.74
CA GLN A 135 -19.10 9.28 8.64
C GLN A 135 -17.58 9.41 8.81
N PHE A 136 -17.04 10.63 8.77
CA PHE A 136 -15.62 10.92 8.89
C PHE A 136 -15.15 11.22 10.32
N LYS A 137 -16.06 11.23 11.29
CA LYS A 137 -15.71 11.45 12.69
C LYS A 137 -15.01 10.20 13.24
N GLY A 138 -13.71 10.30 13.50
CA GLY A 138 -12.92 9.25 14.14
C GLY A 138 -12.03 8.40 13.25
N SER A 139 -12.03 8.61 11.92
CA SER A 139 -11.05 8.00 11.02
C SER A 139 -10.02 9.03 10.54
N GLU A 140 -8.76 8.73 10.69
CA GLU A 140 -7.68 9.46 10.01
C GLU A 140 -7.43 8.84 8.64
N ILE A 141 -7.36 9.69 7.64
CA ILE A 141 -6.80 9.32 6.35
C ILE A 141 -5.37 9.80 6.34
N ARG A 142 -4.50 8.91 5.95
CA ARG A 142 -3.07 9.08 6.02
C ARG A 142 -2.48 8.85 4.64
N THR A 143 -1.50 9.61 4.32
CA THR A 143 -0.69 9.43 3.12
C THR A 143 0.74 9.12 3.50
N PHE A 144 1.44 8.63 2.52
CA PHE A 144 2.83 8.29 2.61
C PHE A 144 3.47 8.65 1.26
N VAL A 145 4.35 9.62 1.29
CA VAL A 145 5.03 10.22 0.13
C VAL A 145 6.44 9.71 0.02
#